data_00f5bce1e478c272f225cf8ab0ef8d21
#
_entry.id   00f5bce1e478c272f225cf8ab0ef8d21
#
_cell.length_a   1.000
_cell.length_b   1.000
_cell.length_c   1.000
_cell.angle_alpha   90.00
_cell.angle_beta   90.00
_cell.angle_gamma   90.00
#
_symmetry.space_group_name_H-M   'P 1'
#
loop_
_entity.id
_entity.type
_entity.pdbx_description
1 polymer ?
#
loop_
_entity_poly.entity_id
_entity_poly.type
_entity_poly.pdbx_seq_one_letter_code
_entity_poly.pdbx_strand_id
1 'polypeptide(L)'
;RPEYILSCNPDELVEQLKSIVVASQSTAKQMRELISVNIPKLLEFERNYGSIDNYYRTFIEKDNTLKSLVHNLSDSKSEDKFSEMAVSLVAEYLRNIGYDIANPNGYTKTILGCEGLGLSDRKEVSDDEVFDMISEIADLTGRHPAEVDYILWLACSEKYI
;
A
#
# COMPACT_ATOMS: atom_id res chain seq x y z
N ARG A 1 20.54 -2.03 0.41
CA ARG A 1 20.98 -0.64 0.66
C ARG A 1 20.56 0.21 -0.52
N PRO A 2 19.97 1.42 -0.30
CA PRO A 2 19.51 2.28 -1.39
C PRO A 2 20.59 2.60 -2.42
N GLU A 3 21.82 2.85 -1.98
CA GLU A 3 22.96 3.20 -2.85
C GLU A 3 23.29 2.07 -3.84
N TYR A 4 23.18 0.83 -3.39
CA TYR A 4 23.36 -0.33 -4.24
C TYR A 4 22.31 -0.37 -5.34
N ILE A 5 21.03 -0.24 -4.97
CA ILE A 5 19.91 -0.28 -5.93
C ILE A 5 20.01 0.88 -6.94
N LEU A 6 20.38 2.08 -6.48
CA LEU A 6 20.61 3.25 -7.36
C LEU A 6 21.76 3.04 -8.36
N SER A 7 22.73 2.18 -8.04
CA SER A 7 23.83 1.85 -8.94
C SER A 7 23.50 0.74 -9.94
N CYS A 8 22.39 0.01 -9.76
CA CYS A 8 21.99 -1.09 -10.62
C CYS A 8 21.32 -0.61 -11.91
N ASN A 9 21.50 -1.38 -12.99
CA ASN A 9 20.72 -1.22 -14.20
C ASN A 9 19.30 -1.80 -13.94
N PRO A 10 18.20 -1.01 -14.11
CA PRO A 10 16.85 -1.48 -13.88
C PRO A 10 16.47 -2.71 -14.70
N ASP A 11 16.90 -2.78 -15.95
CA ASP A 11 16.59 -3.88 -16.86
C ASP A 11 17.27 -5.19 -16.44
N GLU A 12 18.51 -5.12 -15.92
CA GLU A 12 19.21 -6.27 -15.36
C GLU A 12 18.52 -6.80 -14.09
N LEU A 13 18.04 -5.90 -13.22
CA LEU A 13 17.26 -6.29 -12.04
C LEU A 13 15.95 -6.97 -12.43
N VAL A 14 15.26 -6.48 -13.46
CA VAL A 14 14.05 -7.12 -14.00
C VAL A 14 14.33 -8.53 -14.50
N GLU A 15 15.42 -8.73 -15.25
CA GLU A 15 15.78 -10.07 -15.73
C GLU A 15 16.14 -11.03 -14.57
N GLN A 16 16.81 -10.54 -13.54
CA GLN A 16 17.05 -11.32 -12.32
C GLN A 16 15.73 -11.71 -11.62
N LEU A 17 14.78 -10.77 -11.49
CA LEU A 17 13.46 -11.06 -10.90
C LEU A 17 12.69 -12.10 -11.72
N LYS A 18 12.69 -12.01 -13.06
CA LYS A 18 12.04 -12.99 -13.94
C LYS A 18 12.61 -14.39 -13.79
N SER A 19 13.87 -14.52 -13.41
CA SER A 19 14.48 -15.83 -13.15
C SER A 19 14.01 -16.48 -11.85
N ILE A 20 13.43 -15.71 -10.93
CA ILE A 20 13.00 -16.18 -9.61
C ILE A 20 11.47 -16.29 -9.54
N VAL A 21 10.76 -15.34 -10.11
CA VAL A 21 9.29 -15.24 -10.06
C VAL A 21 8.70 -14.89 -11.42
N VAL A 22 7.42 -15.19 -11.62
CA VAL A 22 6.70 -14.76 -12.84
C VAL A 22 6.49 -13.23 -12.75
N ALA A 23 7.38 -12.48 -13.39
CA ALA A 23 7.28 -11.02 -13.46
C ALA A 23 6.41 -10.59 -14.66
N SER A 24 5.48 -9.66 -14.43
CA SER A 24 4.64 -9.08 -15.47
C SER A 24 5.40 -8.02 -16.30
N GLN A 25 4.81 -7.57 -17.43
CA GLN A 25 5.37 -6.47 -18.24
C GLN A 25 5.44 -5.15 -17.45
N SER A 26 4.52 -4.93 -16.50
CA SER A 26 4.52 -3.74 -15.64
C SER A 26 5.73 -3.69 -14.70
N THR A 27 6.32 -4.82 -14.36
CA THR A 27 7.48 -4.92 -13.45
C THR A 27 8.67 -4.10 -13.95
N ALA A 28 8.92 -4.09 -15.25
CA ALA A 28 10.04 -3.32 -15.83
C ALA A 28 9.85 -1.79 -15.64
N LYS A 29 8.61 -1.31 -15.87
CA LYS A 29 8.27 0.10 -15.64
C LYS A 29 8.36 0.45 -14.18
N GLN A 30 7.76 -0.37 -13.31
CA GLN A 30 7.82 -0.18 -11.86
C GLN A 30 9.24 -0.15 -11.32
N MET A 31 10.14 -1.01 -11.82
CA MET A 31 11.55 -1.03 -11.41
C MET A 31 12.29 0.24 -11.83
N ARG A 32 12.06 0.74 -13.04
CA ARG A 32 12.65 2.01 -13.48
C ARG A 32 12.18 3.17 -12.63
N GLU A 33 10.88 3.27 -12.37
CA GLU A 33 10.28 4.32 -11.54
C GLU A 33 10.71 4.21 -10.07
N LEU A 34 10.87 2.99 -9.55
CA LEU A 34 11.42 2.77 -8.21
C LEU A 34 12.82 3.41 -8.09
N ILE A 35 13.70 3.14 -9.06
CA ILE A 35 15.09 3.61 -9.01
C ILE A 35 15.18 5.11 -9.31
N SER A 36 14.45 5.60 -10.32
CA SER A 36 14.61 6.98 -10.79
C SER A 36 13.77 8.01 -10.01
N VAL A 37 12.69 7.57 -9.34
CA VAL A 37 11.75 8.48 -8.68
C VAL A 37 11.57 8.12 -7.20
N ASN A 38 11.16 6.88 -6.87
CA ASN A 38 10.71 6.57 -5.52
C ASN A 38 11.87 6.51 -4.51
N ILE A 39 13.00 5.89 -4.87
CA ILE A 39 14.17 5.86 -3.97
C ILE A 39 14.76 7.26 -3.74
N PRO A 40 14.99 8.09 -4.77
CA PRO A 40 15.40 9.48 -4.56
C PRO A 40 14.46 10.27 -3.63
N LYS A 41 13.14 10.08 -3.77
CA LYS A 41 12.14 10.69 -2.90
C LYS A 41 12.25 10.20 -1.45
N LEU A 42 12.43 8.92 -1.22
CA LEU A 42 12.66 8.36 0.12
C LEU A 42 13.93 8.93 0.77
N LEU A 43 15.00 9.09 -0.01
CA LEU A 43 16.25 9.73 0.47
C LEU A 43 16.05 11.23 0.75
N GLU A 44 15.15 11.89 0.03
CA GLU A 44 14.77 13.26 0.32
C GLU A 44 14.02 13.37 1.66
N PHE A 45 13.06 12.48 1.91
CA PHE A 45 12.38 12.40 3.20
C PHE A 45 13.38 12.16 4.34
N GLU A 46 14.29 11.20 4.17
CA GLU A 46 15.34 10.94 5.17
C GLU A 46 16.19 12.18 5.45
N ARG A 47 16.62 12.89 4.42
CA ARG A 47 17.45 14.11 4.53
C ARG A 47 16.71 15.25 5.24
N ASN A 48 15.42 15.45 4.91
CA ASN A 48 14.63 16.57 5.41
C ASN A 48 14.07 16.34 6.81
N TYR A 49 13.83 15.08 7.20
CA TYR A 49 13.18 14.68 8.45
C TYR A 49 14.06 13.82 9.37
N GLY A 50 15.30 13.52 8.96
CA GLY A 50 16.23 12.65 9.69
C GLY A 50 15.99 11.16 9.50
N SER A 51 14.76 10.75 9.16
CA SER A 51 14.41 9.39 8.70
C SER A 51 13.09 9.41 7.93
N ILE A 52 12.84 8.36 7.14
CA ILE A 52 11.58 8.16 6.43
C ILE A 52 10.43 8.00 7.44
N ASP A 53 10.65 7.25 8.50
CA ASP A 53 9.64 7.05 9.56
C ASP A 53 9.28 8.37 10.27
N ASN A 54 10.24 9.25 10.52
CA ASN A 54 9.97 10.58 11.07
C ASN A 54 9.10 11.43 10.13
N TYR A 55 9.30 11.34 8.82
CA TYR A 55 8.42 12.01 7.86
C TYR A 55 6.97 11.50 8.00
N TYR A 56 6.77 10.16 8.00
CA TYR A 56 5.43 9.58 8.12
C TYR A 56 4.77 9.92 9.45
N ARG A 57 5.49 9.84 10.57
CA ARG A 57 4.98 10.22 11.89
C ARG A 57 4.62 11.71 11.95
N THR A 58 5.49 12.58 11.46
CA THR A 58 5.22 14.03 11.42
C THR A 58 3.99 14.34 10.58
N PHE A 59 3.78 13.61 9.47
CA PHE A 59 2.59 13.75 8.64
C PHE A 59 1.32 13.34 9.41
N ILE A 60 1.36 12.20 10.11
CA ILE A 60 0.22 11.67 10.87
C ILE A 60 -0.10 12.55 12.09
N GLU A 61 0.91 13.08 12.79
CA GLU A 61 0.74 13.94 13.98
C GLU A 61 0.13 15.32 13.67
N LYS A 62 0.11 15.76 12.42
CA LYS A 62 -0.50 17.04 11.99
C LYS A 62 -2.01 16.92 11.70
N ASP A 63 -2.76 16.22 12.52
CA ASP A 63 -4.20 15.94 12.36
C ASP A 63 -4.55 15.12 11.10
N ASN A 64 -3.55 14.45 10.52
CA ASN A 64 -3.74 13.52 9.42
C ASN A 64 -3.85 12.09 9.95
N THR A 65 -4.30 11.16 9.10
CA THR A 65 -4.48 9.75 9.42
C THR A 65 -3.56 8.89 8.55
N LEU A 66 -3.43 7.60 8.87
CA LEU A 66 -2.79 6.64 7.96
C LEU A 66 -3.46 6.61 6.58
N LYS A 67 -4.79 6.71 6.52
CA LYS A 67 -5.55 6.86 5.28
C LYS A 67 -5.10 8.10 4.49
N SER A 68 -4.96 9.25 5.15
CA SER A 68 -4.46 10.48 4.52
C SER A 68 -3.01 10.34 4.04
N LEU A 69 -2.15 9.64 4.78
CA LEU A 69 -0.78 9.35 4.35
C LEU A 69 -0.77 8.48 3.10
N VAL A 70 -1.63 7.45 3.02
CA VAL A 70 -1.76 6.62 1.81
C VAL A 70 -2.14 7.49 0.61
N HIS A 71 -3.13 8.37 0.75
CA HIS A 71 -3.53 9.28 -0.32
C HIS A 71 -2.41 10.25 -0.69
N ASN A 72 -1.70 10.83 0.28
CA ASN A 72 -0.56 11.70 0.00
C ASN A 72 0.53 11.00 -0.83
N LEU A 73 0.80 9.74 -0.55
CA LEU A 73 1.82 8.96 -1.27
C LEU A 73 1.31 8.34 -2.59
N SER A 74 0.00 8.39 -2.89
CA SER A 74 -0.61 7.76 -4.08
C SER A 74 -1.33 8.73 -5.02
N ASP A 75 -1.80 9.91 -4.55
CA ASP A 75 -2.54 10.86 -5.37
C ASP A 75 -1.63 11.60 -6.36
N SER A 76 -2.04 11.65 -7.62
CA SER A 76 -1.31 12.35 -8.69
C SER A 76 -1.12 13.86 -8.48
N LYS A 77 -1.90 14.45 -7.58
CA LYS A 77 -1.79 15.88 -7.21
C LYS A 77 -0.79 16.12 -6.08
N SER A 78 -0.37 15.08 -5.39
CA SER A 78 0.60 15.19 -4.30
C SER A 78 2.02 15.24 -4.84
N GLU A 79 2.82 16.16 -4.30
CA GLU A 79 4.26 16.25 -4.57
C GLU A 79 5.00 15.03 -4.00
N ASP A 80 4.46 14.40 -2.97
CA ASP A 80 5.06 13.24 -2.30
C ASP A 80 4.67 11.90 -2.94
N LYS A 81 3.85 11.91 -4.00
CA LYS A 81 3.41 10.70 -4.68
C LYS A 81 4.55 9.78 -5.10
N PHE A 82 4.42 8.49 -4.79
CA PHE A 82 5.25 7.45 -5.36
C PHE A 82 4.79 7.09 -6.79
N SER A 83 5.71 7.07 -7.73
CA SER A 83 5.43 6.70 -9.11
C SER A 83 5.06 5.23 -9.22
N GLU A 84 4.09 4.91 -10.08
CA GLU A 84 3.55 3.55 -10.30
C GLU A 84 3.00 2.85 -9.03
N MET A 85 2.67 3.62 -8.00
CA MET A 85 2.06 3.12 -6.77
C MET A 85 0.68 3.76 -6.58
N ALA A 86 -0.37 2.96 -6.80
CA ALA A 86 -1.74 3.31 -6.47
C ALA A 86 -2.03 3.04 -4.98
N VAL A 87 -3.21 3.45 -4.50
CA VAL A 87 -3.64 3.35 -3.09
C VAL A 87 -3.36 1.98 -2.48
N SER A 88 -3.73 0.90 -3.14
CA SER A 88 -3.51 -0.47 -2.65
C SER A 88 -2.02 -0.81 -2.49
N LEU A 89 -1.16 -0.41 -3.43
CA LEU A 89 0.28 -0.66 -3.35
C LEU A 89 0.95 0.18 -2.26
N VAL A 90 0.51 1.42 -2.05
CA VAL A 90 1.00 2.26 -0.95
C VAL A 90 0.56 1.70 0.41
N ALA A 91 -0.69 1.27 0.54
CA ALA A 91 -1.18 0.63 1.76
C ALA A 91 -0.40 -0.67 2.06
N GLU A 92 -0.16 -1.50 1.05
CA GLU A 92 0.70 -2.70 1.17
C GLU A 92 2.12 -2.36 1.61
N TYR A 93 2.73 -1.34 1.01
CA TYR A 93 4.06 -0.86 1.39
C TYR A 93 4.09 -0.42 2.86
N LEU A 94 3.16 0.43 3.29
CA LEU A 94 3.09 0.90 4.68
C LEU A 94 2.88 -0.25 5.66
N ARG A 95 2.01 -1.21 5.33
CA ARG A 95 1.79 -2.40 6.13
C ARG A 95 3.07 -3.24 6.27
N ASN A 96 3.82 -3.43 5.20
CA ASN A 96 5.07 -4.20 5.20
C ASN A 96 6.18 -3.56 6.04
N ILE A 97 6.13 -2.25 6.26
CA ILE A 97 7.06 -1.55 7.15
C ILE A 97 6.50 -1.32 8.57
N GLY A 98 5.34 -1.90 8.90
CA GLY A 98 4.82 -2.00 10.26
C GLY A 98 3.69 -1.05 10.61
N TYR A 99 3.09 -0.33 9.67
CA TYR A 99 1.91 0.48 9.92
C TYR A 99 0.63 -0.37 9.90
N ASP A 100 -0.26 -0.10 10.86
CA ASP A 100 -1.50 -0.85 11.04
C ASP A 100 -2.61 -0.28 10.14
N ILE A 101 -2.68 -0.79 8.93
CA ILE A 101 -3.63 -0.33 7.91
C ILE A 101 -4.14 -1.49 7.06
N ALA A 102 -5.41 -1.42 6.64
CA ALA A 102 -5.99 -2.33 5.67
C ALA A 102 -5.43 -2.09 4.26
N ASN A 103 -5.47 -3.12 3.40
CA ASN A 103 -5.12 -3.00 1.99
C ASN A 103 -6.38 -3.05 1.13
N PRO A 104 -6.78 -1.95 0.45
CA PRO A 104 -7.96 -1.92 -0.40
C PRO A 104 -7.70 -2.61 -1.76
N ASN A 105 -7.31 -3.88 -1.71
CA ASN A 105 -7.19 -4.73 -2.89
C ASN A 105 -8.56 -5.21 -3.38
N GLY A 106 -8.60 -5.81 -4.58
CA GLY A 106 -9.85 -6.27 -5.20
C GLY A 106 -10.63 -7.28 -4.34
N TYR A 107 -9.93 -8.17 -3.63
CA TYR A 107 -10.60 -9.15 -2.75
C TYR A 107 -11.29 -8.47 -1.58
N THR A 108 -10.59 -7.58 -0.87
CA THR A 108 -11.16 -6.84 0.27
C THR A 108 -12.35 -5.98 -0.15
N LYS A 109 -12.26 -5.31 -1.31
CA LYS A 109 -13.37 -4.52 -1.88
C LYS A 109 -14.60 -5.37 -2.17
N THR A 110 -14.42 -6.54 -2.77
CA THR A 110 -15.52 -7.44 -3.14
C THR A 110 -16.16 -8.06 -1.91
N ILE A 111 -15.39 -8.51 -0.92
CA ILE A 111 -15.94 -9.17 0.26
C ILE A 111 -16.75 -8.21 1.15
N LEU A 112 -16.38 -6.93 1.19
CA LEU A 112 -17.14 -5.90 1.91
C LEU A 112 -18.40 -5.46 1.16
N GLY A 113 -18.49 -5.75 -0.14
CA GLY A 113 -19.62 -5.42 -1.01
C GLY A 113 -20.86 -6.28 -0.80
N CYS A 114 -21.88 -6.04 -1.63
CA CYS A 114 -23.21 -6.67 -1.49
C CYS A 114 -23.21 -8.18 -1.77
N GLU A 115 -22.25 -8.69 -2.53
CA GLU A 115 -22.13 -10.13 -2.84
C GLU A 115 -21.23 -10.87 -1.83
N GLY A 116 -20.61 -10.14 -0.89
CA GLY A 116 -19.82 -10.68 0.21
C GLY A 116 -20.54 -10.55 1.56
N LEU A 117 -20.01 -9.70 2.45
CA LEU A 117 -20.59 -9.45 3.77
C LEU A 117 -21.83 -8.55 3.73
N GLY A 118 -22.14 -7.93 2.59
CA GLY A 118 -23.33 -7.08 2.43
C GLY A 118 -23.25 -5.75 3.21
N LEU A 119 -22.04 -5.23 3.45
CA LEU A 119 -21.86 -3.97 4.17
C LEU A 119 -22.05 -2.74 3.27
N SER A 120 -22.23 -2.93 1.97
CA SER A 120 -22.53 -1.90 0.98
C SER A 120 -23.50 -2.44 -0.07
N ASP A 121 -24.27 -1.56 -0.71
CA ASP A 121 -25.13 -1.91 -1.86
C ASP A 121 -24.33 -2.12 -3.16
N ARG A 122 -23.04 -1.80 -3.17
CA ARG A 122 -22.16 -1.96 -4.33
C ARG A 122 -21.52 -3.35 -4.33
N LYS A 123 -21.19 -3.86 -5.52
CA LYS A 123 -20.41 -5.10 -5.66
C LYS A 123 -18.99 -4.96 -5.10
N GLU A 124 -18.38 -3.82 -5.37
CA GLU A 124 -17.07 -3.45 -4.86
C GLU A 124 -17.16 -2.08 -4.17
N VAL A 125 -16.67 -2.02 -2.95
CA VAL A 125 -16.55 -0.75 -2.21
C VAL A 125 -15.35 0.06 -2.71
N SER A 126 -15.31 1.36 -2.44
CA SER A 126 -14.17 2.22 -2.75
C SER A 126 -12.99 1.97 -1.80
N ASP A 127 -11.81 2.51 -2.15
CA ASP A 127 -10.62 2.46 -1.29
C ASP A 127 -10.91 3.05 0.10
N ASP A 128 -11.61 4.19 0.14
CA ASP A 128 -11.96 4.88 1.37
C ASP A 128 -12.92 4.09 2.23
N GLU A 129 -13.93 3.47 1.61
CA GLU A 129 -14.88 2.60 2.32
C GLU A 129 -14.17 1.38 2.92
N VAL A 130 -13.15 0.82 2.26
CA VAL A 130 -12.34 -0.26 2.85
C VAL A 130 -11.67 0.19 4.13
N PHE A 131 -10.98 1.34 4.12
CA PHE A 131 -10.31 1.84 5.31
C PHE A 131 -11.29 2.08 6.47
N ASP A 132 -12.43 2.72 6.18
CA ASP A 132 -13.41 3.07 7.19
C ASP A 132 -14.11 1.81 7.76
N MET A 133 -14.58 0.90 6.91
CA MET A 133 -15.25 -0.34 7.32
C MET A 133 -14.32 -1.29 8.08
N ILE A 134 -13.08 -1.47 7.61
CA ILE A 134 -12.11 -2.34 8.30
C ILE A 134 -11.73 -1.74 9.67
N SER A 135 -11.58 -0.42 9.76
CA SER A 135 -11.33 0.23 11.05
C SER A 135 -12.49 0.05 12.02
N GLU A 136 -13.75 0.19 11.55
CA GLU A 136 -14.94 -0.05 12.37
C GLU A 136 -15.01 -1.51 12.85
N ILE A 137 -14.76 -2.50 11.97
CA ILE A 137 -14.72 -3.91 12.35
C ILE A 137 -13.61 -4.17 13.37
N ALA A 138 -12.44 -3.55 13.20
CA ALA A 138 -11.31 -3.67 14.11
C ALA A 138 -11.67 -3.14 15.51
N ASP A 139 -12.28 -1.96 15.58
CA ASP A 139 -12.75 -1.35 16.84
C ASP A 139 -13.79 -2.23 17.54
N LEU A 140 -14.79 -2.74 16.81
CA LEU A 140 -15.85 -3.60 17.34
C LEU A 140 -15.32 -4.96 17.84
N THR A 141 -14.24 -5.46 17.27
CA THR A 141 -13.68 -6.79 17.59
C THR A 141 -12.46 -6.71 18.52
N GLY A 142 -11.96 -5.51 18.83
CA GLY A 142 -10.73 -5.31 19.61
C GLY A 142 -9.48 -5.81 18.89
N ARG A 143 -9.49 -5.80 17.55
CA ARG A 143 -8.39 -6.24 16.68
C ARG A 143 -7.72 -5.07 15.97
N HIS A 144 -6.63 -5.36 15.27
CA HIS A 144 -5.93 -4.40 14.42
C HIS A 144 -6.51 -4.40 12.99
N PRO A 145 -6.63 -3.24 12.31
CA PRO A 145 -7.07 -3.17 10.90
C PRO A 145 -6.32 -4.11 9.96
N ALA A 146 -5.00 -4.20 10.09
CA ALA A 146 -4.20 -5.12 9.28
C ALA A 146 -4.53 -6.61 9.54
N GLU A 147 -4.88 -6.96 10.78
CA GLU A 147 -5.29 -8.32 11.16
C GLU A 147 -6.68 -8.65 10.58
N VAL A 148 -7.64 -7.73 10.69
CA VAL A 148 -8.99 -7.90 10.10
C VAL A 148 -8.90 -8.11 8.60
N ASP A 149 -8.16 -7.24 7.90
CA ASP A 149 -7.94 -7.38 6.44
C ASP A 149 -7.31 -8.72 6.08
N TYR A 150 -6.32 -9.18 6.84
CA TYR A 150 -5.68 -10.47 6.60
C TYR A 150 -6.63 -11.65 6.79
N ILE A 151 -7.49 -11.61 7.82
CA ILE A 151 -8.51 -12.65 8.07
C ILE A 151 -9.50 -12.70 6.89
N LEU A 152 -9.98 -11.55 6.42
CA LEU A 152 -10.89 -11.48 5.28
C LEU A 152 -10.24 -11.99 4.01
N TRP A 153 -8.99 -11.62 3.77
CA TRP A 153 -8.22 -12.12 2.63
C TRP A 153 -8.05 -13.65 2.66
N LEU A 154 -7.73 -14.23 3.82
CA LEU A 154 -7.64 -15.69 4.00
C LEU A 154 -8.97 -16.37 3.68
N ALA A 155 -10.08 -15.84 4.22
CA ALA A 155 -11.40 -16.39 3.97
C ALA A 155 -11.75 -16.42 2.48
N CYS A 156 -11.38 -15.38 1.73
CA CYS A 156 -11.57 -15.32 0.27
C CYS A 156 -10.62 -16.25 -0.49
N SER A 157 -9.36 -16.30 -0.10
CA SER A 157 -8.32 -17.03 -0.84
C SER A 157 -8.49 -18.54 -0.74
N GLU A 158 -9.00 -19.02 0.40
CA GLU A 158 -9.25 -20.44 0.66
C GLU A 158 -10.68 -20.91 0.30
N LYS A 159 -11.49 -20.04 -0.31
CA LYS A 159 -12.89 -20.31 -0.68
C LYS A 159 -13.80 -20.75 0.50
N TYR A 160 -13.56 -20.18 1.68
CA TYR A 160 -14.41 -20.42 2.85
C TYR A 160 -15.69 -19.56 2.87
N ILE A 161 -15.92 -18.75 1.83
CA ILE A 161 -17.14 -17.95 1.64
C ILE A 161 -17.74 -18.24 0.27
#